data_9d31ccd3e9cd491584f415b909fba40a
#
_entry.id   9d31ccd3e9cd491584f415b909fba40a
#
_cell.length_a   1.000
_cell.length_b   1.000
_cell.length_c   1.000
_cell.angle_alpha   90.00
_cell.angle_beta   90.00
_cell.angle_gamma   90.00
#
_symmetry.space_group_name_H-M   'P 1'
#
loop_
_entity.id
_entity.type
_entity.pdbx_description
1 polymer ?
#
loop_
_entity_poly.entity_id
_entity_poly.type
_entity_poly.pdbx_seq_one_letter_code
_entity_poly.pdbx_strand_id
1 'polypeptide(L)'
;MMSTARSCLPSRAVRLAILGLGLVMLQPALARKDDRQQPANISAKSFDATQQANGFVHYKGSVVLTQGTLKVTGALATAYLDADNSVTRVVVTGSPAHIEQVDDSGNLMQGNAASIDYDNVKQIAVLTGNAWVKQKGRGEARGDKLTYNTQTSQMT
;
A
#
# COMPACT_ATOMS: atom_id res chain seq x y z
N MET A 1 -50.48 -33.02 -61.13
CA MET A 1 -51.80 -32.52 -60.74
C MET A 1 -51.66 -31.61 -59.53
N MET A 2 -51.81 -30.35 -59.74
CA MET A 2 -52.72 -29.40 -59.06
C MET A 2 -52.52 -29.35 -57.56
N SER A 3 -52.44 -28.28 -56.88
CA SER A 3 -52.83 -26.89 -57.14
C SER A 3 -52.35 -26.01 -55.95
N THR A 4 -51.78 -24.95 -56.30
CA THR A 4 -51.96 -23.59 -55.75
C THR A 4 -52.64 -23.43 -54.40
N ALA A 5 -52.04 -22.66 -53.50
CA ALA A 5 -52.68 -21.40 -53.10
C ALA A 5 -51.68 -20.51 -52.26
N ARG A 6 -51.62 -19.30 -52.71
CA ARG A 6 -51.04 -18.11 -52.17
C ARG A 6 -51.79 -17.60 -50.94
N SER A 7 -51.10 -16.96 -50.02
CA SER A 7 -51.52 -15.69 -49.44
C SER A 7 -50.39 -15.17 -48.51
N CYS A 8 -49.76 -14.16 -48.95
CA CYS A 8 -49.90 -12.76 -48.59
C CYS A 8 -49.64 -12.45 -47.11
N LEU A 9 -48.50 -11.76 -46.94
CA LEU A 9 -48.07 -10.85 -45.87
C LEU A 9 -49.23 -9.93 -45.33
N PRO A 10 -49.04 -9.39 -44.10
CA PRO A 10 -48.21 -8.21 -44.03
C PRO A 10 -47.30 -8.10 -42.78
N SER A 11 -46.22 -7.45 -43.04
CA SER A 11 -45.27 -6.87 -42.14
C SER A 11 -45.88 -6.05 -41.00
N ARG A 12 -45.44 -6.33 -39.80
CA ARG A 12 -45.37 -5.28 -38.76
C ARG A 12 -44.01 -5.35 -38.13
N ALA A 13 -43.22 -4.42 -38.56
CA ALA A 13 -41.95 -4.08 -37.94
C ALA A 13 -42.21 -3.61 -36.50
N VAL A 14 -41.91 -4.47 -35.54
CA VAL A 14 -41.77 -4.06 -34.14
C VAL A 14 -40.32 -3.66 -33.97
N ARG A 15 -40.06 -2.38 -34.02
CA ARG A 15 -38.78 -1.80 -33.59
C ARG A 15 -38.71 -1.93 -32.07
N LEU A 16 -38.02 -2.96 -31.60
CA LEU A 16 -37.60 -3.03 -30.20
C LEU A 16 -36.42 -2.09 -30.04
N ALA A 17 -36.68 -0.89 -29.54
CA ALA A 17 -35.68 -0.02 -29.02
C ALA A 17 -35.13 -0.66 -27.73
N ILE A 18 -33.97 -1.31 -27.82
CA ILE A 18 -33.21 -1.75 -26.67
C ILE A 18 -32.59 -0.49 -26.08
N LEU A 19 -33.26 0.07 -25.07
CA LEU A 19 -32.67 1.07 -24.19
C LEU A 19 -31.56 0.35 -23.40
N GLY A 20 -30.34 0.45 -23.87
CA GLY A 20 -29.16 0.02 -23.13
C GLY A 20 -29.02 0.87 -21.87
N LEU A 21 -29.60 0.39 -20.77
CA LEU A 21 -29.34 0.92 -19.44
C LEU A 21 -27.91 0.53 -19.08
N GLY A 22 -26.96 1.41 -19.40
CA GLY A 22 -25.58 1.30 -18.97
C GLY A 22 -25.55 1.31 -17.45
N LEU A 23 -25.47 0.11 -16.86
CA LEU A 23 -25.17 -0.06 -15.46
C LEU A 23 -23.72 0.37 -15.26
N VAL A 24 -23.52 1.65 -14.95
CA VAL A 24 -22.24 2.15 -14.45
C VAL A 24 -22.04 1.49 -13.10
N MET A 25 -21.27 0.39 -13.11
CA MET A 25 -20.75 -0.19 -11.89
C MET A 25 -19.85 0.87 -11.27
N LEU A 26 -20.38 1.67 -10.36
CA LEU A 26 -19.57 2.39 -9.38
C LEU A 26 -18.87 1.31 -8.55
N GLN A 27 -17.66 0.96 -8.96
CA GLN A 27 -16.77 0.20 -8.11
C GLN A 27 -16.46 1.12 -6.93
N PRO A 28 -16.84 0.75 -5.69
CA PRO A 28 -16.33 1.47 -4.54
C PRO A 28 -14.83 1.38 -4.63
N ALA A 29 -14.15 2.51 -4.61
CA ALA A 29 -12.72 2.58 -4.43
C ALA A 29 -12.41 2.05 -3.02
N LEU A 30 -12.41 0.74 -2.85
CA LEU A 30 -11.91 0.02 -1.68
C LEU A 30 -10.39 -0.01 -1.79
N ALA A 31 -9.78 1.16 -1.75
CA ALA A 31 -8.34 1.26 -1.73
C ALA A 31 -7.93 1.68 -0.33
N ARG A 32 -7.01 0.91 0.25
CA ARG A 32 -6.01 1.29 1.26
C ARG A 32 -6.03 0.64 2.64
N LYS A 33 -7.04 -0.08 3.05
CA LYS A 33 -6.86 -1.08 4.13
C LYS A 33 -5.95 -2.23 3.70
N ASP A 34 -5.55 -2.24 2.44
CA ASP A 34 -4.84 -3.33 1.79
C ASP A 34 -3.32 -3.16 1.75
N ASP A 35 -2.73 -2.07 2.28
CA ASP A 35 -1.28 -1.89 2.23
C ASP A 35 -0.53 -3.10 2.83
N ARG A 36 -1.03 -3.64 3.95
CA ARG A 36 -0.44 -4.82 4.60
C ARG A 36 -0.58 -6.12 3.80
N GLN A 37 -1.53 -6.21 2.87
CA GLN A 37 -1.71 -7.37 1.99
C GLN A 37 -0.79 -7.29 0.78
N GLN A 38 -0.23 -6.11 0.53
CA GLN A 38 0.76 -5.92 -0.51
C GLN A 38 2.12 -6.48 -0.05
N PRO A 39 2.90 -7.07 -0.95
CA PRO A 39 4.24 -7.52 -0.61
C PRO A 39 5.11 -6.33 -0.19
N ALA A 40 5.88 -6.53 0.88
CA ALA A 40 6.93 -5.59 1.25
C ALA A 40 8.13 -5.78 0.31
N ASN A 41 8.53 -4.72 -0.38
CA ASN A 41 9.68 -4.72 -1.27
C ASN A 41 10.75 -3.79 -0.72
N ILE A 42 12.00 -4.25 -0.70
CA ILE A 42 13.13 -3.45 -0.27
C ILE A 42 14.16 -3.40 -1.40
N SER A 43 14.61 -2.21 -1.74
CA SER A 43 15.70 -1.97 -2.69
C SER A 43 16.82 -1.16 -2.04
N ALA A 44 18.06 -1.40 -2.45
CA ALA A 44 19.25 -0.70 -1.99
C ALA A 44 20.38 -0.86 -3.02
N LYS A 45 21.49 -0.16 -2.82
CA LYS A 45 22.69 -0.32 -3.67
C LYS A 45 23.38 -1.66 -3.46
N SER A 46 23.38 -2.18 -2.23
CA SER A 46 23.93 -3.48 -1.87
C SER A 46 23.17 -4.09 -0.69
N PHE A 47 23.24 -5.41 -0.56
CA PHE A 47 22.69 -6.12 0.59
C PHE A 47 23.55 -7.32 0.96
N ASP A 48 23.52 -7.67 2.25
CA ASP A 48 24.10 -8.89 2.82
C ASP A 48 23.01 -9.67 3.55
N ALA A 49 22.80 -10.93 3.20
CA ALA A 49 21.76 -11.78 3.78
C ALA A 49 22.34 -12.97 4.55
N THR A 50 21.73 -13.32 5.68
CA THR A 50 21.95 -14.59 6.32
C THR A 50 20.97 -15.61 5.76
N GLN A 51 21.47 -16.69 5.18
CA GLN A 51 20.63 -17.76 4.62
C GLN A 51 20.21 -18.75 5.73
N GLN A 52 19.46 -18.26 6.70
CA GLN A 52 18.93 -19.06 7.83
C GLN A 52 17.45 -18.72 8.05
N ALA A 53 16.68 -19.70 8.47
CA ALA A 53 15.32 -19.45 8.97
C ALA A 53 15.40 -18.46 10.14
N ASN A 54 14.45 -17.52 10.21
CA ASN A 54 14.46 -16.41 11.14
C ASN A 54 15.74 -15.53 11.05
N GLY A 55 16.26 -15.40 9.84
CA GLY A 55 17.45 -14.63 9.56
C GLY A 55 17.19 -13.13 9.41
N PHE A 56 18.20 -12.43 8.94
CA PHE A 56 18.08 -11.00 8.63
C PHE A 56 18.83 -10.65 7.35
N VAL A 57 18.44 -9.52 6.76
CA VAL A 57 19.10 -8.95 5.58
C VAL A 57 19.50 -7.52 5.91
N HIS A 58 20.77 -7.20 5.71
CA HIS A 58 21.26 -5.84 5.80
C HIS A 58 21.28 -5.20 4.42
N TYR A 59 20.63 -4.04 4.28
CA TYR A 59 20.61 -3.23 3.08
C TYR A 59 21.42 -1.96 3.28
N LYS A 60 22.23 -1.58 2.30
CA LYS A 60 23.13 -0.43 2.36
C LYS A 60 23.00 0.44 1.11
N GLY A 61 22.88 1.74 1.34
CA GLY A 61 22.89 2.78 0.32
C GLY A 61 21.55 2.96 -0.40
N SER A 62 20.97 4.14 -0.26
CA SER A 62 19.72 4.55 -0.91
C SER A 62 18.61 3.51 -0.73
N VAL A 63 18.39 3.10 0.53
CA VAL A 63 17.37 2.10 0.87
C VAL A 63 15.99 2.68 0.62
N VAL A 64 15.15 1.90 -0.03
CA VAL A 64 13.71 2.18 -0.23
C VAL A 64 12.92 0.92 0.13
N LEU A 65 12.07 1.02 1.15
CA LEU A 65 11.06 0.03 1.50
C LEU A 65 9.71 0.52 0.97
N THR A 66 8.96 -0.33 0.32
CA THR A 66 7.58 -0.05 -0.11
C THR A 66 6.65 -1.19 0.25
N GLN A 67 5.42 -0.85 0.69
CA GLN A 67 4.33 -1.79 0.90
C GLN A 67 3.00 -1.05 0.65
N GLY A 68 2.38 -1.27 -0.49
CA GLY A 68 1.24 -0.47 -0.92
C GLY A 68 1.60 1.01 -1.01
N THR A 69 0.91 1.88 -0.26
CA THR A 69 1.20 3.33 -0.20
C THR A 69 2.29 3.69 0.81
N LEU A 70 2.64 2.76 1.71
CA LEU A 70 3.74 2.96 2.66
C LEU A 70 5.07 2.97 1.92
N LYS A 71 5.88 3.98 2.20
CA LYS A 71 7.25 4.09 1.70
C LYS A 71 8.17 4.60 2.81
N VAL A 72 9.26 3.90 3.02
CA VAL A 72 10.31 4.29 3.98
C VAL A 72 11.64 4.35 3.25
N THR A 73 12.40 5.42 3.46
CA THR A 73 13.70 5.60 2.82
C THR A 73 14.77 5.92 3.85
N GLY A 74 16.01 5.51 3.56
CA GLY A 74 17.14 5.78 4.44
C GLY A 74 18.48 5.40 3.82
N ALA A 75 19.52 5.44 4.63
CA ALA A 75 20.87 5.06 4.21
C ALA A 75 21.14 3.57 4.42
N LEU A 76 20.64 3.01 5.51
CA LEU A 76 20.82 1.60 5.91
C LEU A 76 19.47 1.03 6.34
N ALA A 77 19.26 -0.26 6.14
CA ALA A 77 18.16 -0.99 6.73
C ALA A 77 18.55 -2.40 7.13
N THR A 78 17.88 -2.92 8.16
CA THR A 78 17.91 -4.33 8.54
C THR A 78 16.50 -4.87 8.48
N ALA A 79 16.25 -5.84 7.61
CA ALA A 79 14.99 -6.58 7.57
C ALA A 79 15.14 -7.90 8.33
N TYR A 80 14.19 -8.20 9.20
CA TYR A 80 14.10 -9.43 9.96
C TYR A 80 13.06 -10.33 9.30
N LEU A 81 13.40 -11.59 9.15
CA LEU A 81 12.60 -12.59 8.46
C LEU A 81 12.08 -13.62 9.45
N ASP A 82 10.91 -14.20 9.17
CA ASP A 82 10.41 -15.38 9.86
C ASP A 82 10.94 -16.70 9.22
N ALA A 83 10.39 -17.82 9.69
CA ALA A 83 10.75 -19.14 9.18
C ALA A 83 10.39 -19.36 7.70
N ASP A 84 9.41 -18.61 7.17
CA ASP A 84 8.96 -18.66 5.78
C ASP A 84 9.66 -17.62 4.89
N ASN A 85 10.70 -16.96 5.41
CA ASN A 85 11.42 -15.85 4.79
C ASN A 85 10.54 -14.61 4.48
N SER A 86 9.45 -14.45 5.22
CA SER A 86 8.63 -13.24 5.14
C SER A 86 9.18 -12.14 6.04
N VAL A 87 9.12 -10.91 5.58
CA VAL A 87 9.60 -9.75 6.34
C VAL A 87 8.63 -9.45 7.49
N THR A 88 9.11 -9.57 8.73
CA THR A 88 8.34 -9.28 9.95
C THR A 88 8.62 -7.92 10.54
N ARG A 89 9.82 -7.39 10.37
CA ARG A 89 10.25 -6.10 10.90
C ARG A 89 11.35 -5.51 10.04
N VAL A 90 11.34 -4.20 9.87
CA VAL A 90 12.42 -3.47 9.19
C VAL A 90 12.84 -2.27 10.03
N VAL A 91 14.14 -2.16 10.29
CA VAL A 91 14.72 -0.97 10.93
C VAL A 91 15.50 -0.19 9.88
N VAL A 92 15.05 1.03 9.62
CA VAL A 92 15.70 1.93 8.64
C VAL A 92 16.35 3.10 9.38
N THR A 93 17.59 3.38 9.06
CA THR A 93 18.34 4.52 9.60
C THR A 93 18.81 5.44 8.49
N GLY A 94 18.92 6.73 8.81
CA GLY A 94 19.35 7.74 7.87
C GLY A 94 19.65 9.08 8.54
N SER A 95 19.92 10.09 7.73
CA SER A 95 20.23 11.44 8.21
C SER A 95 19.40 12.51 7.48
N PRO A 96 18.06 12.48 7.64
CA PRO A 96 17.19 11.54 8.35
C PRO A 96 16.75 10.33 7.50
N ALA A 97 16.21 9.30 8.16
CA ALA A 97 15.28 8.37 7.51
C ALA A 97 13.92 9.05 7.33
N HIS A 98 13.20 8.69 6.27
CA HIS A 98 11.91 9.30 5.92
C HIS A 98 10.84 8.22 5.75
N ILE A 99 9.63 8.51 6.19
CA ILE A 99 8.43 7.68 6.01
C ILE A 99 7.32 8.49 5.38
N GLU A 100 6.60 7.89 4.46
CA GLU A 100 5.35 8.45 3.92
C GLU A 100 4.31 7.35 3.71
N GLN A 101 3.05 7.70 3.86
CA GLN A 101 1.91 6.83 3.61
C GLN A 101 0.69 7.67 3.26
N VAL A 102 -0.21 7.11 2.46
CA VAL A 102 -1.51 7.74 2.19
C VAL A 102 -2.58 6.96 2.95
N ASP A 103 -3.38 7.64 3.77
CA ASP A 103 -4.47 7.01 4.53
C ASP A 103 -5.68 6.64 3.65
N ASP A 104 -6.66 5.94 4.24
CA ASP A 104 -7.89 5.52 3.55
C ASP A 104 -8.70 6.69 2.97
N SER A 105 -8.52 7.89 3.51
CA SER A 105 -9.17 9.12 3.04
C SER A 105 -8.37 9.86 1.96
N GLY A 106 -7.22 9.34 1.54
CA GLY A 106 -6.35 9.97 0.57
C GLY A 106 -5.43 11.06 1.15
N ASN A 107 -5.31 11.15 2.47
CA ASN A 107 -4.45 12.13 3.11
C ASN A 107 -3.03 11.60 3.25
N LEU A 108 -2.06 12.42 2.83
CA LEU A 108 -0.66 12.10 2.96
C LEU A 108 -0.19 12.30 4.41
N MET A 109 0.45 11.28 4.97
CA MET A 109 1.30 11.34 6.15
C MET A 109 2.76 11.31 5.71
N GLN A 110 3.57 12.15 6.31
CA GLN A 110 5.02 12.21 6.12
C GLN A 110 5.72 12.33 7.47
N GLY A 111 6.88 11.71 7.61
CA GLY A 111 7.68 11.81 8.82
C GLY A 111 9.16 11.60 8.58
N ASN A 112 9.96 12.12 9.50
CA ASN A 112 11.41 11.97 9.53
C ASN A 112 11.87 11.58 10.93
N ALA A 113 12.93 10.81 11.01
CA ALA A 113 13.63 10.50 12.25
C ALA A 113 15.04 9.99 11.95
N ALA A 114 15.90 9.90 12.96
CA ALA A 114 17.20 9.23 12.80
C ALA A 114 17.03 7.73 12.52
N SER A 115 16.02 7.11 13.14
CA SER A 115 15.67 5.70 12.96
C SER A 115 14.14 5.52 12.85
N ILE A 116 13.72 4.65 11.95
CA ILE A 116 12.34 4.22 11.77
C ILE A 116 12.30 2.71 11.89
N ASP A 117 11.61 2.21 12.90
CA ASP A 117 11.43 0.79 13.20
C ASP A 117 10.00 0.39 12.84
N TYR A 118 9.86 -0.33 11.75
CA TYR A 118 8.56 -0.77 11.23
C TYR A 118 8.31 -2.25 11.54
N ASP A 119 7.35 -2.50 12.42
CA ASP A 119 6.82 -3.83 12.70
C ASP A 119 5.71 -4.16 11.70
N ASN A 120 6.03 -5.02 10.74
CA ASN A 120 5.11 -5.40 9.66
C ASN A 120 3.96 -6.30 10.14
N VAL A 121 4.13 -6.98 11.28
CA VAL A 121 3.09 -7.84 11.87
C VAL A 121 2.05 -6.99 12.60
N LYS A 122 2.52 -6.04 13.41
CA LYS A 122 1.65 -5.14 14.19
C LYS A 122 1.19 -3.91 13.42
N GLN A 123 1.80 -3.64 12.27
CA GLN A 123 1.55 -2.45 11.47
C GLN A 123 1.84 -1.14 12.24
N ILE A 124 2.96 -1.14 12.95
CA ILE A 124 3.40 -0.01 13.77
C ILE A 124 4.78 0.45 13.32
N ALA A 125 4.92 1.74 13.07
CA ALA A 125 6.19 2.42 12.84
C ALA A 125 6.56 3.25 14.08
N VAL A 126 7.75 3.04 14.60
CA VAL A 126 8.34 3.81 15.70
C VAL A 126 9.45 4.69 15.12
N LEU A 127 9.26 6.00 15.21
CA LEU A 127 10.22 7.01 14.77
C LEU A 127 11.01 7.49 15.99
N THR A 128 12.32 7.39 15.94
CA THR A 128 13.19 7.75 17.07
C THR A 128 14.33 8.68 16.62
N GLY A 129 14.61 9.70 17.41
CA GLY A 129 15.67 10.70 17.20
C GLY A 129 15.20 11.86 16.34
N ASN A 130 14.93 13.00 16.98
CA ASN A 130 14.36 14.19 16.34
C ASN A 130 13.17 13.86 15.45
N ALA A 131 12.28 13.03 15.97
CA ALA A 131 11.13 12.54 15.21
C ALA A 131 10.16 13.68 14.90
N TRP A 132 9.71 13.71 13.66
CA TRP A 132 8.71 14.66 13.18
C TRP A 132 7.72 13.92 12.27
N VAL A 133 6.44 14.15 12.46
CA VAL A 133 5.38 13.61 11.61
C VAL A 133 4.37 14.70 11.32
N LYS A 134 3.97 14.81 10.07
CA LYS A 134 2.88 15.66 9.58
C LYS A 134 1.84 14.83 8.87
N GLN A 135 0.58 15.02 9.23
CA GLN A 135 -0.54 14.36 8.60
C GLN A 135 -1.54 15.39 8.09
N LYS A 136 -1.82 15.35 6.80
CA LYS A 136 -2.78 16.26 6.18
C LYS A 136 -4.14 16.14 6.88
N GLY A 137 -4.70 17.28 7.32
CA GLY A 137 -5.98 17.35 8.04
C GLY A 137 -5.93 17.03 9.53
N ARG A 138 -4.78 16.58 10.08
CA ARG A 138 -4.64 16.24 11.51
C ARG A 138 -3.56 17.02 12.23
N GLY A 139 -2.64 17.64 11.50
CA GLY A 139 -1.58 18.46 12.06
C GLY A 139 -0.20 17.83 12.04
N GLU A 140 0.63 18.26 12.97
CA GLU A 140 2.05 17.93 13.04
C GLU A 140 2.44 17.60 14.48
N ALA A 141 3.31 16.62 14.68
CA ALA A 141 3.91 16.27 15.96
C ALA A 141 5.42 16.20 15.86
N ARG A 142 6.10 16.51 16.97
CA ARG A 142 7.55 16.43 17.11
C ARG A 142 7.91 15.85 18.48
N GLY A 143 8.99 15.10 18.55
CA GLY A 143 9.47 14.54 19.80
C GLY A 143 10.70 13.68 19.60
N ASP A 144 11.23 13.14 20.69
CA ASP A 144 12.35 12.20 20.62
C ASP A 144 11.89 10.83 20.09
N LYS A 145 10.62 10.49 20.33
CA LYS A 145 10.00 9.25 19.88
C LYS A 145 8.53 9.50 19.54
N LEU A 146 8.11 9.04 18.38
CA LEU A 146 6.72 9.04 17.93
C LEU A 146 6.34 7.61 17.47
N THR A 147 5.12 7.20 17.79
CA THR A 147 4.58 5.92 17.35
C THR A 147 3.44 6.16 16.37
N TYR A 148 3.50 5.56 15.21
CA TYR A 148 2.48 5.65 14.17
C TYR A 148 1.92 4.28 13.83
N ASN A 149 0.61 4.14 13.91
CA ASN A 149 -0.09 2.95 13.47
C ASN A 149 -0.47 3.12 12.00
N THR A 150 0.14 2.33 11.11
CA THR A 150 -0.05 2.45 9.66
C THR A 150 -1.43 1.93 9.20
N GLN A 151 -2.11 1.13 10.02
CA GLN A 151 -3.44 0.61 9.72
C GLN A 151 -4.55 1.59 10.11
N THR A 152 -4.42 2.24 11.28
CA THR A 152 -5.45 3.15 11.82
C THR A 152 -5.13 4.62 11.55
N SER A 153 -3.92 4.92 11.05
CA SER A 153 -3.41 6.28 10.86
C SER A 153 -3.38 7.10 12.16
N GLN A 154 -3.27 6.42 13.30
CA GLN A 154 -3.15 7.06 14.62
C GLN A 154 -1.69 7.25 15.01
N MET A 155 -1.42 8.36 15.70
CA MET A 155 -0.11 8.74 16.20
C MET A 155 -0.17 9.00 17.71
N THR A 156 0.87 8.53 18.43
CA THR A 156 1.09 8.73 19.86
C THR A 156 2.55 9.02 20.15
#